data_ec550cdfdf615e9084c914f4258f7391
#
_entry.id   ec550cdfdf615e9084c914f4258f7391
#
_cell.length_a   1.000
_cell.length_b   1.000
_cell.length_c   1.000
_cell.angle_alpha   90.00
_cell.angle_beta   90.00
_cell.angle_gamma   90.00
#
_symmetry.space_group_name_H-M   'P 1'
#
loop_
_entity.id
_entity.type
_entity.pdbx_description
1 polymer ?
#
loop_
_entity_poly.entity_id
_entity_poly.type
_entity_poly.pdbx_seq_one_letter_code
_entity_poly.pdbx_strand_id
1 'polypeptide(L)'
;VHPDRIVRNGGAQPGDALFYTKVLGSGIMNSAFRAGFEDDEGMRPVIASMMELNKAGSEAMTAAHVHAATDVTGFGLAGHLHEMLDASDASAELVWDDLPLFEGVYRYSCDFCRPAKTFGIIDWARAFVRQGGLGDEEFENRMGVLCDPQTSGGLLVAVAPDEADEFARAFEAAAGRAPALIGHVRDGAAGEISMK
;
A
#
# COMPACT_ATOMS: atom_id res chain seq x y z
N VAL A 1 -13.18 12.55 -15.65
CA VAL A 1 -13.50 12.73 -14.21
C VAL A 1 -14.53 13.86 -14.12
N HIS A 2 -15.63 13.64 -13.37
CA HIS A 2 -16.61 14.68 -13.13
C HIS A 2 -16.06 15.69 -12.12
N PRO A 3 -16.12 17.03 -12.37
CA PRO A 3 -15.47 18.02 -11.51
C PRO A 3 -15.98 18.00 -10.06
N ASP A 4 -17.23 17.61 -9.83
CA ASP A 4 -17.82 17.53 -8.48
C ASP A 4 -17.60 16.17 -7.78
N ARG A 5 -16.84 15.24 -8.40
CA ARG A 5 -16.56 13.88 -7.89
C ARG A 5 -15.07 13.55 -7.97
N ILE A 6 -14.24 14.52 -7.67
CA ILE A 6 -12.79 14.33 -7.64
C ILE A 6 -12.42 13.79 -6.25
N VAL A 7 -11.93 12.55 -6.20
CA VAL A 7 -11.24 12.03 -5.02
C VAL A 7 -9.79 12.54 -5.07
N ARG A 8 -9.34 13.20 -4.01
CA ARG A 8 -8.01 13.80 -3.91
C ARG A 8 -7.05 12.86 -3.18
N ASN A 9 -5.77 13.12 -3.31
CA ASN A 9 -4.75 12.45 -2.51
C ASN A 9 -4.83 12.84 -1.02
N GLY A 10 -5.18 14.07 -0.69
CA GLY A 10 -5.36 14.55 0.69
C GLY A 10 -6.84 14.63 1.08
N GLY A 11 -7.10 14.66 2.40
CA GLY A 11 -8.43 14.75 2.98
C GLY A 11 -8.81 13.55 3.84
N ALA A 12 -7.87 12.59 4.04
CA ALA A 12 -8.05 11.49 4.96
C ALA A 12 -8.29 12.00 6.39
N GLN A 13 -9.16 11.34 7.14
CA GLN A 13 -9.59 11.77 8.48
C GLN A 13 -9.25 10.71 9.53
N PRO A 14 -8.90 11.09 10.75
CA PRO A 14 -8.74 10.16 11.85
C PRO A 14 -9.97 9.26 12.01
N GLY A 15 -9.73 7.94 12.08
CA GLY A 15 -10.77 6.91 12.11
C GLY A 15 -11.00 6.22 10.76
N ASP A 16 -10.57 6.81 9.63
CA ASP A 16 -10.73 6.18 8.33
C ASP A 16 -10.07 4.81 8.27
N ALA A 17 -10.74 3.88 7.61
CA ALA A 17 -10.20 2.59 7.22
C ALA A 17 -9.29 2.75 5.99
N LEU A 18 -8.07 2.22 6.06
CA LEU A 18 -7.13 2.21 4.94
C LEU A 18 -7.21 0.90 4.19
N PHE A 19 -7.72 0.94 2.97
CA PHE A 19 -7.79 -0.22 2.09
C PHE A 19 -6.71 -0.17 1.01
N TYR A 20 -6.18 -1.35 0.68
CA TYR A 20 -5.33 -1.54 -0.48
C TYR A 20 -5.94 -2.56 -1.44
N THR A 21 -5.95 -2.26 -2.74
CA THR A 21 -6.77 -2.99 -3.73
C THR A 21 -6.06 -4.06 -4.53
N LYS A 22 -4.73 -4.17 -4.42
CA LYS A 22 -3.92 -5.22 -5.10
C LYS A 22 -2.98 -5.89 -4.11
N VAL A 23 -1.98 -6.60 -4.65
CA VAL A 23 -0.92 -7.27 -3.88
C VAL A 23 0.36 -6.45 -3.98
N LEU A 24 1.14 -6.36 -2.90
CA LEU A 24 2.40 -5.63 -2.79
C LEU A 24 3.60 -6.53 -3.07
N GLY A 25 4.71 -5.92 -3.50
CA GLY A 25 5.99 -6.60 -3.65
C GLY A 25 6.42 -6.82 -5.09
N SER A 26 5.79 -6.17 -6.08
CA SER A 26 6.11 -6.37 -7.50
C SER A 26 7.56 -6.03 -7.85
N GLY A 27 8.17 -5.04 -7.20
CA GLY A 27 9.57 -4.68 -7.40
C GLY A 27 10.54 -5.72 -6.85
N ILE A 28 10.28 -6.20 -5.63
CA ILE A 28 11.05 -7.28 -4.98
C ILE A 28 10.96 -8.56 -5.81
N MET A 29 9.75 -8.98 -6.23
CA MET A 29 9.55 -10.17 -7.05
C MET A 29 10.31 -10.08 -8.39
N ASN A 30 10.26 -8.93 -9.04
CA ASN A 30 11.04 -8.71 -10.28
C ASN A 30 12.55 -8.76 -10.02
N SER A 31 13.03 -8.28 -8.88
CA SER A 31 14.45 -8.37 -8.50
C SER A 31 14.86 -9.82 -8.23
N ALA A 32 14.02 -10.59 -7.51
CA ALA A 32 14.24 -12.01 -7.24
C ALA A 32 14.27 -12.85 -8.54
N PHE A 33 13.35 -12.59 -9.47
CA PHE A 33 13.32 -13.22 -10.77
C PHE A 33 14.61 -12.95 -11.57
N ARG A 34 15.03 -11.68 -11.63
CA ARG A 34 16.28 -11.32 -12.33
C ARG A 34 17.54 -11.90 -11.70
N ALA A 35 17.51 -12.17 -10.40
CA ALA A 35 18.59 -12.83 -9.67
C ALA A 35 18.55 -14.36 -9.77
N GLY A 36 17.51 -14.94 -10.36
CA GLY A 36 17.33 -16.39 -10.51
C GLY A 36 16.82 -17.08 -9.24
N PHE A 37 16.25 -16.35 -8.30
CA PHE A 37 15.62 -16.89 -7.09
C PHE A 37 14.13 -17.16 -7.27
N GLU A 38 13.54 -16.67 -8.36
CA GLU A 38 12.15 -16.90 -8.73
C GLU A 38 12.08 -17.33 -10.20
N ASP A 39 11.02 -18.02 -10.58
CA ASP A 39 10.81 -18.54 -11.94
C ASP A 39 9.56 -17.92 -12.61
N ASP A 40 9.28 -18.36 -13.83
CA ASP A 40 8.13 -17.89 -14.61
C ASP A 40 6.79 -18.22 -13.94
N GLU A 41 6.71 -19.30 -13.16
CA GLU A 41 5.48 -19.71 -12.48
C GLU A 41 5.19 -18.78 -11.30
N GLY A 42 6.17 -18.47 -10.46
CA GLY A 42 6.06 -17.50 -9.38
C GLY A 42 5.81 -16.08 -9.87
N MET A 43 6.28 -15.73 -11.08
CA MET A 43 6.00 -14.42 -11.68
C MET A 43 4.60 -14.28 -12.30
N ARG A 44 3.87 -15.35 -12.56
CA ARG A 44 2.52 -15.27 -13.16
C ARG A 44 1.55 -14.40 -12.37
N PRO A 45 1.38 -14.59 -11.05
CA PRO A 45 0.48 -13.74 -10.27
C PRO A 45 0.93 -12.27 -10.23
N VAL A 46 2.24 -12.02 -10.26
CA VAL A 46 2.80 -10.66 -10.28
C VAL A 46 2.47 -9.96 -11.58
N ILE A 47 2.69 -10.64 -12.72
CA ILE A 47 2.35 -10.12 -14.05
C ILE A 47 0.84 -9.89 -14.18
N ALA A 48 0.02 -10.84 -13.71
CA ALA A 48 -1.44 -10.69 -13.73
C ALA A 48 -1.89 -9.45 -12.96
N SER A 49 -1.34 -9.22 -11.76
CA SER A 49 -1.62 -8.03 -10.96
C SER A 49 -1.17 -6.73 -11.64
N MET A 50 -0.01 -6.73 -12.29
CA MET A 50 0.47 -5.55 -13.04
C MET A 50 -0.42 -5.24 -14.26
N MET A 51 -1.00 -6.26 -14.90
CA MET A 51 -1.91 -6.10 -16.05
C MET A 51 -3.33 -5.71 -15.64
N GLU A 52 -3.71 -5.98 -14.39
CA GLU A 52 -5.03 -5.63 -13.87
C GLU A 52 -5.19 -4.11 -13.78
N LEU A 53 -6.30 -3.60 -14.30
CA LEU A 53 -6.64 -2.18 -14.16
C LEU A 53 -7.18 -1.88 -12.76
N ASN A 54 -6.94 -0.67 -12.26
CA ASN A 54 -7.52 -0.17 -11.00
C ASN A 54 -9.02 0.20 -11.14
N LYS A 55 -9.70 -0.37 -12.14
CA LYS A 55 -11.10 -0.07 -12.46
C LYS A 55 -12.05 -0.44 -11.31
N ALA A 56 -11.91 -1.66 -10.76
CA ALA A 56 -12.76 -2.12 -9.66
C ALA A 56 -12.65 -1.21 -8.43
N GLY A 57 -11.44 -0.78 -8.05
CA GLY A 57 -11.23 0.17 -6.98
C GLY A 57 -11.87 1.54 -7.28
N SER A 58 -11.72 2.02 -8.51
CA SER A 58 -12.35 3.27 -8.94
C SER A 58 -13.88 3.21 -8.91
N GLU A 59 -14.48 2.08 -9.28
CA GLU A 59 -15.93 1.85 -9.20
C GLU A 59 -16.40 1.78 -7.75
N ALA A 60 -15.68 1.07 -6.88
CA ALA A 60 -15.98 0.98 -5.45
C ALA A 60 -15.95 2.36 -4.75
N MET A 61 -14.99 3.22 -5.11
CA MET A 61 -14.93 4.60 -4.60
C MET A 61 -16.14 5.46 -4.99
N THR A 62 -16.97 5.04 -5.96
CA THR A 62 -18.21 5.76 -6.29
C THR A 62 -19.41 5.28 -5.47
N ALA A 63 -19.31 4.14 -4.81
CA ALA A 63 -20.37 3.54 -4.00
C ALA A 63 -20.28 3.91 -2.52
N ALA A 64 -19.10 4.36 -2.04
CA ALA A 64 -18.83 4.68 -0.65
C ALA A 64 -18.29 6.11 -0.49
N HIS A 65 -18.37 6.66 0.71
CA HIS A 65 -17.77 7.96 1.05
C HIS A 65 -16.27 7.79 1.30
N VAL A 66 -15.48 8.17 0.29
CA VAL A 66 -14.02 8.10 0.30
C VAL A 66 -13.44 9.49 0.52
N HIS A 67 -12.61 9.65 1.55
CA HIS A 67 -12.00 10.91 1.89
C HIS A 67 -10.73 11.19 1.08
N ALA A 68 -9.91 10.17 0.83
CA ALA A 68 -8.69 10.29 0.03
C ALA A 68 -8.37 8.99 -0.72
N ALA A 69 -7.69 9.11 -1.86
CA ALA A 69 -7.16 7.96 -2.59
C ALA A 69 -5.94 8.34 -3.43
N THR A 70 -5.02 7.38 -3.57
CA THR A 70 -3.87 7.46 -4.49
C THR A 70 -3.57 6.08 -5.05
N ASP A 71 -2.88 6.01 -6.20
CA ASP A 71 -2.24 4.77 -6.65
C ASP A 71 -0.88 4.61 -5.98
N VAL A 72 -0.50 3.37 -5.69
CA VAL A 72 0.80 3.05 -5.10
C VAL A 72 1.75 2.63 -6.21
N THR A 73 2.79 3.43 -6.45
CA THR A 73 3.74 3.22 -7.53
C THR A 73 5.19 3.37 -7.06
N GLY A 74 5.93 4.31 -7.61
CA GLY A 74 7.39 4.39 -7.53
C GLY A 74 8.00 4.74 -6.18
N PHE A 75 7.22 5.17 -5.19
CA PHE A 75 7.68 5.44 -3.81
C PHE A 75 7.25 4.36 -2.81
N GLY A 76 6.66 3.27 -3.31
CA GLY A 76 6.15 2.20 -2.46
C GLY A 76 4.95 2.62 -1.61
N LEU A 77 4.46 1.69 -0.78
CA LEU A 77 3.33 1.98 0.11
C LEU A 77 3.68 3.11 1.10
N ALA A 78 4.87 3.06 1.71
CA ALA A 78 5.28 4.05 2.69
C ALA A 78 5.29 5.47 2.13
N GLY A 79 5.85 5.68 0.92
CA GLY A 79 5.93 7.00 0.33
C GLY A 79 4.57 7.57 -0.05
N HIS A 80 3.72 6.78 -0.71
CA HIS A 80 2.40 7.25 -1.13
C HIS A 80 1.42 7.44 0.04
N LEU A 81 1.52 6.59 1.09
CA LEU A 81 0.75 6.81 2.32
C LEU A 81 1.23 8.08 3.04
N HIS A 82 2.54 8.29 3.13
CA HIS A 82 3.09 9.53 3.71
C HIS A 82 2.56 10.78 3.00
N GLU A 83 2.59 10.82 1.66
CA GLU A 83 2.06 11.95 0.88
C GLU A 83 0.56 12.19 1.15
N MET A 84 -0.23 11.11 1.27
CA MET A 84 -1.66 11.21 1.62
C MET A 84 -1.85 11.80 3.02
N LEU A 85 -1.12 11.30 4.00
CA LEU A 85 -1.23 11.71 5.41
C LEU A 85 -0.71 13.13 5.65
N ASP A 86 0.40 13.50 5.02
CA ASP A 86 0.95 14.87 5.10
C ASP A 86 -0.03 15.90 4.52
N ALA A 87 -0.63 15.59 3.36
CA ALA A 87 -1.66 16.42 2.74
C ALA A 87 -3.00 16.44 3.52
N SER A 88 -3.14 15.59 4.54
CA SER A 88 -4.36 15.43 5.36
C SER A 88 -4.15 15.93 6.81
N ASP A 89 -2.94 16.36 7.18
CA ASP A 89 -2.55 16.69 8.57
C ASP A 89 -2.89 15.55 9.55
N ALA A 90 -2.56 14.32 9.18
CA ALA A 90 -2.91 13.09 9.89
C ALA A 90 -1.73 12.11 9.95
N SER A 91 -1.87 11.06 10.75
CA SER A 91 -0.97 9.92 10.84
C SER A 91 -1.69 8.61 10.51
N ALA A 92 -0.98 7.48 10.44
CA ALA A 92 -1.60 6.17 10.28
C ALA A 92 -0.93 5.08 11.11
N GLU A 93 -1.72 4.06 11.44
CA GLU A 93 -1.27 2.78 11.99
C GLU A 93 -1.54 1.70 10.94
N LEU A 94 -0.48 1.08 10.43
CA LEU A 94 -0.56 -0.10 9.57
C LEU A 94 -0.49 -1.37 10.41
N VAL A 95 -1.28 -2.38 10.03
CA VAL A 95 -1.21 -3.73 10.58
C VAL A 95 -0.37 -4.58 9.62
N TRP A 96 0.83 -4.96 10.06
CA TRP A 96 1.78 -5.67 9.20
C TRP A 96 1.21 -6.97 8.63
N ASP A 97 0.56 -7.76 9.46
CA ASP A 97 0.03 -9.07 9.09
C ASP A 97 -1.16 -9.01 8.12
N ASP A 98 -1.78 -7.83 7.97
CA ASP A 98 -2.88 -7.59 7.04
C ASP A 98 -2.40 -7.06 5.67
N LEU A 99 -1.09 -6.83 5.50
CA LEU A 99 -0.56 -6.40 4.20
C LEU A 99 -0.64 -7.53 3.18
N PRO A 100 -1.28 -7.31 2.03
CA PRO A 100 -1.40 -8.32 0.98
C PRO A 100 -0.08 -8.42 0.21
N LEU A 101 0.76 -9.38 0.54
CA LEU A 101 2.06 -9.59 -0.09
C LEU A 101 2.03 -10.76 -1.07
N PHE A 102 2.77 -10.68 -2.19
CA PHE A 102 3.07 -11.86 -2.99
C PHE A 102 3.87 -12.86 -2.16
N GLU A 103 3.68 -14.15 -2.44
CA GLU A 103 4.43 -15.20 -1.79
C GLU A 103 5.94 -14.98 -1.95
N GLY A 104 6.70 -15.13 -0.86
CA GLY A 104 8.14 -14.96 -0.85
C GLY A 104 8.66 -13.52 -0.71
N VAL A 105 7.82 -12.49 -0.89
CA VAL A 105 8.26 -11.07 -0.86
C VAL A 105 9.03 -10.73 0.41
N TYR A 106 8.52 -11.10 1.59
CA TYR A 106 9.20 -10.81 2.84
C TYR A 106 10.56 -11.51 2.93
N ARG A 107 10.62 -12.81 2.57
CA ARG A 107 11.88 -13.58 2.53
C ARG A 107 12.88 -12.93 1.58
N TYR A 108 12.47 -12.57 0.35
CA TYR A 108 13.34 -11.90 -0.61
C TYR A 108 13.79 -10.52 -0.13
N SER A 109 12.95 -9.82 0.62
CA SER A 109 13.36 -8.56 1.28
C SER A 109 14.45 -8.79 2.30
N CYS A 110 14.36 -9.85 3.13
CA CYS A 110 15.40 -10.25 4.09
C CYS A 110 16.71 -10.60 3.39
N ASP A 111 16.64 -11.24 2.22
CA ASP A 111 17.81 -11.62 1.39
C ASP A 111 18.33 -10.45 0.53
N PHE A 112 17.89 -9.23 0.80
CA PHE A 112 18.25 -8.00 0.06
C PHE A 112 17.95 -8.05 -1.45
N CYS A 113 17.04 -8.89 -1.91
CA CYS A 113 16.49 -8.87 -3.26
C CYS A 113 15.55 -7.68 -3.46
N ARG A 114 16.10 -6.47 -3.38
CA ARG A 114 15.35 -5.21 -3.45
C ARG A 114 15.77 -4.42 -4.69
N PRO A 115 14.85 -3.71 -5.37
CA PRO A 115 15.25 -2.75 -6.40
C PRO A 115 16.22 -1.71 -5.83
N ALA A 116 17.18 -1.25 -6.62
CA ALA A 116 18.14 -0.25 -6.17
C ALA A 116 17.50 1.04 -5.65
N LYS A 117 16.33 1.42 -6.21
CA LYS A 117 15.58 2.59 -5.76
C LYS A 117 15.04 2.45 -4.32
N THR A 118 14.75 1.23 -3.87
CA THR A 118 14.22 0.96 -2.51
C THR A 118 15.11 1.55 -1.42
N PHE A 119 16.42 1.47 -1.56
CA PHE A 119 17.37 1.99 -0.55
C PHE A 119 17.22 3.50 -0.34
N GLY A 120 17.11 4.27 -1.42
CA GLY A 120 16.90 5.72 -1.32
C GLY A 120 15.51 6.07 -0.76
N ILE A 121 14.50 5.23 -1.00
CA ILE A 121 13.16 5.42 -0.42
C ILE A 121 13.20 5.11 1.08
N ILE A 122 13.90 4.06 1.52
CA ILE A 122 14.09 3.73 2.93
C ILE A 122 14.76 4.89 3.66
N ASP A 123 15.85 5.44 3.11
CA ASP A 123 16.57 6.55 3.73
C ASP A 123 15.65 7.77 3.96
N TRP A 124 14.80 8.08 2.98
CA TRP A 124 13.80 9.13 3.11
C TRP A 124 12.69 8.77 4.09
N ALA A 125 12.18 7.53 4.04
CA ALA A 125 11.05 7.07 4.85
C ALA A 125 11.37 6.96 6.35
N ARG A 126 12.64 6.85 6.73
CA ARG A 126 13.07 6.89 8.14
C ARG A 126 12.67 8.15 8.88
N ALA A 127 12.41 9.24 8.17
CA ALA A 127 11.95 10.49 8.77
C ALA A 127 10.52 10.38 9.33
N PHE A 128 9.68 9.52 8.75
CA PHE A 128 8.25 9.44 9.06
C PHE A 128 7.72 8.05 9.38
N VAL A 129 8.44 6.96 9.09
CA VAL A 129 8.05 5.60 9.53
C VAL A 129 8.68 5.30 10.88
N ARG A 130 7.86 4.93 11.87
CA ARG A 130 8.30 4.67 13.24
C ARG A 130 8.63 3.20 13.43
N GLN A 131 9.80 2.95 14.04
CA GLN A 131 10.27 1.60 14.35
C GLN A 131 9.40 0.91 15.42
N GLY A 132 8.84 1.69 16.35
CA GLY A 132 8.08 1.14 17.46
C GLY A 132 8.92 0.20 18.32
N GLY A 133 8.35 -0.96 18.67
CA GLY A 133 9.02 -1.99 19.46
C GLY A 133 9.81 -3.03 18.64
N LEU A 134 9.97 -2.83 17.32
CA LEU A 134 10.68 -3.78 16.46
C LEU A 134 12.22 -3.71 16.68
N GLY A 135 12.88 -4.86 16.57
CA GLY A 135 14.34 -4.90 16.45
C GLY A 135 14.82 -4.27 15.13
N ASP A 136 16.08 -3.82 15.09
CA ASP A 136 16.63 -3.11 13.93
C ASP A 136 16.53 -3.92 12.62
N GLU A 137 16.86 -5.20 12.69
CA GLU A 137 16.81 -6.10 11.52
C GLU A 137 15.40 -6.28 11.00
N GLU A 138 14.43 -6.54 11.90
CA GLU A 138 13.03 -6.69 11.53
C GLU A 138 12.47 -5.39 10.93
N PHE A 139 12.79 -4.25 11.53
CA PHE A 139 12.40 -2.95 11.00
C PHE A 139 12.94 -2.72 9.58
N GLU A 140 14.24 -3.00 9.36
CA GLU A 140 14.85 -2.89 8.04
C GLU A 140 14.20 -3.79 6.98
N ASN A 141 13.83 -5.01 7.37
CA ASN A 141 13.18 -5.95 6.47
C ASN A 141 11.77 -5.51 6.10
N ARG A 142 10.99 -5.02 7.06
CA ARG A 142 9.66 -4.42 6.82
C ARG A 142 9.75 -3.15 5.98
N MET A 143 10.71 -2.27 6.28
CA MET A 143 10.97 -1.09 5.46
C MET A 143 11.28 -1.45 4.00
N GLY A 144 12.02 -2.53 3.77
CA GLY A 144 12.28 -3.04 2.43
C GLY A 144 11.01 -3.34 1.64
N VAL A 145 9.98 -3.87 2.30
CA VAL A 145 8.67 -4.16 1.70
C VAL A 145 7.83 -2.89 1.51
N LEU A 146 7.72 -2.06 2.56
CA LEU A 146 6.91 -0.83 2.51
C LEU A 146 7.44 0.18 1.48
N CYS A 147 8.75 0.20 1.27
CA CYS A 147 9.44 1.07 0.34
C CYS A 147 9.70 0.43 -1.02
N ASP A 148 9.12 -0.77 -1.30
CA ASP A 148 9.27 -1.44 -2.58
C ASP A 148 8.51 -0.70 -3.69
N PRO A 149 9.20 -0.20 -4.74
CA PRO A 149 8.53 0.45 -5.88
C PRO A 149 7.57 -0.53 -6.56
N GLN A 150 6.30 -0.15 -6.67
CA GLN A 150 5.29 -0.96 -7.34
C GLN A 150 5.18 -0.60 -8.82
N THR A 151 5.12 -1.62 -9.68
CA THR A 151 4.76 -1.46 -11.09
C THR A 151 3.26 -1.68 -11.22
N SER A 152 2.53 -0.65 -11.67
CA SER A 152 1.08 -0.73 -11.85
C SER A 152 0.37 -1.21 -10.56
N GLY A 153 0.74 -0.64 -9.42
CA GLY A 153 0.22 -1.02 -8.12
C GLY A 153 -1.27 -0.71 -7.94
N GLY A 154 -1.80 -1.09 -6.79
CA GLY A 154 -3.20 -0.88 -6.43
C GLY A 154 -3.50 0.54 -5.98
N LEU A 155 -4.78 0.78 -5.68
CA LEU A 155 -5.21 2.00 -5.01
C LEU A 155 -5.07 1.82 -3.49
N LEU A 156 -4.56 2.86 -2.85
CA LEU A 156 -4.64 3.09 -1.41
C LEU A 156 -5.80 4.06 -1.18
N VAL A 157 -6.77 3.65 -0.38
CA VAL A 157 -8.03 4.37 -0.22
C VAL A 157 -8.32 4.57 1.27
N ALA A 158 -8.57 5.81 1.69
CA ALA A 158 -9.04 6.17 3.03
C ALA A 158 -10.57 6.33 2.98
N VAL A 159 -11.27 5.44 3.67
CA VAL A 159 -12.74 5.33 3.64
C VAL A 159 -13.32 5.67 5.00
N ALA A 160 -14.38 6.48 5.02
CA ALA A 160 -15.11 6.79 6.25
C ALA A 160 -15.51 5.50 7.01
N PRO A 161 -15.41 5.46 8.35
CA PRO A 161 -15.61 4.22 9.12
C PRO A 161 -16.97 3.56 8.91
N ASP A 162 -18.02 4.34 8.74
CA ASP A 162 -19.39 3.88 8.50
C ASP A 162 -19.65 3.40 7.08
N GLU A 163 -18.74 3.67 6.16
CA GLU A 163 -18.82 3.28 4.74
C GLU A 163 -17.82 2.16 4.37
N ALA A 164 -16.99 1.71 5.32
CA ALA A 164 -15.93 0.73 5.08
C ALA A 164 -16.48 -0.60 4.52
N ASP A 165 -17.59 -1.09 5.09
CA ASP A 165 -18.26 -2.32 4.63
C ASP A 165 -18.86 -2.16 3.22
N GLU A 166 -19.37 -0.97 2.90
CA GLU A 166 -19.94 -0.70 1.56
C GLU A 166 -18.84 -0.68 0.51
N PHE A 167 -17.72 0.00 0.81
CA PHE A 167 -16.55 -0.01 -0.07
C PHE A 167 -16.04 -1.43 -0.32
N ALA A 168 -15.88 -2.22 0.74
CA ALA A 168 -15.38 -3.59 0.63
C ALA A 168 -16.32 -4.47 -0.21
N ARG A 169 -17.64 -4.39 0.01
CA ARG A 169 -18.66 -5.13 -0.78
C ARG A 169 -18.67 -4.71 -2.24
N ALA A 170 -18.61 -3.40 -2.52
CA ALA A 170 -18.62 -2.89 -3.88
C ALA A 170 -17.34 -3.32 -4.63
N PHE A 171 -16.18 -3.27 -3.96
CA PHE A 171 -14.94 -3.74 -4.54
C PHE A 171 -14.98 -5.25 -4.83
N GLU A 172 -15.42 -6.06 -3.85
CA GLU A 172 -15.52 -7.51 -4.02
C GLU A 172 -16.46 -7.90 -5.17
N ALA A 173 -17.57 -7.22 -5.30
CA ALA A 173 -18.52 -7.44 -6.41
C ALA A 173 -17.90 -7.14 -7.78
N ALA A 174 -17.02 -6.13 -7.87
CA ALA A 174 -16.37 -5.73 -9.11
C ALA A 174 -15.08 -6.52 -9.42
N ALA A 175 -14.31 -6.89 -8.40
CA ALA A 175 -12.99 -7.52 -8.52
C ALA A 175 -13.03 -9.04 -8.34
N GLY A 176 -14.09 -9.62 -7.76
CA GLY A 176 -14.17 -11.03 -7.39
C GLY A 176 -13.31 -11.43 -6.19
N ARG A 177 -12.75 -10.47 -5.46
CA ARG A 177 -11.98 -10.65 -4.23
C ARG A 177 -12.16 -9.44 -3.31
N ALA A 178 -11.99 -9.63 -1.99
CA ALA A 178 -12.03 -8.53 -1.04
C ALA A 178 -10.80 -7.61 -1.18
N PRO A 179 -10.92 -6.31 -0.90
CA PRO A 179 -9.77 -5.44 -0.72
C PRO A 179 -9.11 -5.75 0.64
N ALA A 180 -7.82 -5.49 0.78
CA ALA A 180 -7.13 -5.64 2.06
C ALA A 180 -7.36 -4.39 2.94
N LEU A 181 -7.91 -4.57 4.14
CA LEU A 181 -7.89 -3.54 5.18
C LEU A 181 -6.53 -3.58 5.86
N ILE A 182 -5.67 -2.61 5.55
CA ILE A 182 -4.25 -2.63 5.96
C ILE A 182 -3.94 -1.76 7.18
N GLY A 183 -4.93 -1.03 7.70
CA GLY A 183 -4.73 -0.15 8.84
C GLY A 183 -5.77 0.94 8.95
N HIS A 184 -5.46 1.97 9.74
CA HIS A 184 -6.38 3.09 9.98
C HIS A 184 -5.63 4.41 10.06
N VAL A 185 -6.29 5.47 9.62
CA VAL A 185 -5.84 6.85 9.85
C VAL A 185 -6.02 7.20 11.33
N ARG A 186 -5.07 7.94 11.89
CA ARG A 186 -5.03 8.32 13.31
C ARG A 186 -4.78 9.81 13.46
N ASP A 187 -5.15 10.35 14.61
CA ASP A 187 -4.61 11.63 15.08
C ASP A 187 -3.11 11.44 15.37
N GLY A 188 -2.28 12.39 14.93
CA GLY A 188 -0.83 12.34 15.15
C GLY A 188 -0.08 13.36 14.33
N ALA A 189 1.23 13.21 14.26
CA ALA A 189 2.05 14.08 13.42
C ALA A 189 1.76 13.84 11.95
N ALA A 190 1.64 14.92 11.18
CA ALA A 190 1.36 14.86 9.74
C ALA A 190 2.36 13.95 9.00
N GLY A 191 1.85 13.03 8.23
CA GLY A 191 2.67 12.09 7.44
C GLY A 191 3.27 10.93 8.22
N GLU A 192 3.07 10.83 9.54
CA GLU A 192 3.67 9.76 10.35
C GLU A 192 2.97 8.42 10.13
N ILE A 193 3.78 7.35 10.01
CA ILE A 193 3.32 5.97 9.84
C ILE A 193 3.90 5.13 10.98
N SER A 194 3.04 4.43 11.71
CA SER A 194 3.42 3.40 12.69
C SER A 194 3.05 2.01 12.17
N MET A 195 3.78 0.98 12.61
CA MET A 195 3.50 -0.43 12.32
C MET A 195 3.12 -1.17 13.60
N LYS A 196 2.10 -2.00 13.50
CA LYS A 196 1.66 -2.90 14.55
C LYS A 196 1.82 -4.35 14.13
#